data_abf8d440e932c4781b13dffca3c68d0a
#
_entry.id   abf8d440e932c4781b13dffca3c68d0a
#
_cell.length_a   1.000
_cell.length_b   1.000
_cell.length_c   1.000
_cell.angle_alpha   90.00
_cell.angle_beta   90.00
_cell.angle_gamma   90.00
#
_symmetry.space_group_name_H-M   'P 1'
#
loop_
_entity.id
_entity.type
_entity.pdbx_description
1 polymer ?
#
loop_
_entity_poly.entity_id
_entity_poly.type
_entity_poly.pdbx_seq_one_letter_code
_entity_poly.pdbx_strand_id
1 'polypeptide(L)'
;MGKFVRGKNTSSWMRAAFCLALILACCAATAVGQSQGLSAQAQAINQNVKEVYFPFNIYNRVIDAKTVDANADWLKQNPDGKLWIQGYADPRGDIVYNLVLSYRRAQWVKAQFVKRGVDASRIEYATGWGKLYQTCQQTDDKCFQQNRRVDTVPPEDLLFHWGQ
;
A
#
# COMPACT_ATOMS: atom_id res chain seq x y z
N MET A 1 31.87 -21.04 -80.35
CA MET A 1 31.29 -19.79 -79.82
C MET A 1 30.24 -20.10 -78.77
N GLY A 2 30.60 -20.17 -77.49
CA GLY A 2 29.71 -20.38 -76.39
C GLY A 2 29.63 -19.18 -75.51
N LYS A 3 28.45 -18.56 -75.34
CA LYS A 3 28.27 -17.41 -74.47
C LYS A 3 28.04 -17.89 -73.03
N PHE A 4 28.91 -17.47 -72.18
CA PHE A 4 28.81 -17.69 -70.71
C PHE A 4 27.82 -16.65 -70.12
N VAL A 5 26.67 -17.12 -69.59
CA VAL A 5 25.71 -16.24 -68.91
C VAL A 5 26.01 -16.31 -67.41
N ARG A 6 26.42 -15.20 -66.84
CA ARG A 6 26.75 -14.98 -65.44
C ARG A 6 25.45 -14.74 -64.66
N GLY A 7 24.96 -15.77 -63.96
CA GLY A 7 23.84 -15.64 -63.04
C GLY A 7 24.23 -14.80 -61.81
N LYS A 8 23.54 -13.69 -61.57
CA LYS A 8 23.70 -12.86 -60.37
C LYS A 8 22.94 -13.47 -59.21
N ASN A 9 23.70 -13.94 -58.21
CA ASN A 9 23.16 -14.50 -57.00
C ASN A 9 22.73 -13.41 -56.03
N THR A 10 21.47 -12.94 -56.13
CA THR A 10 20.91 -11.85 -55.32
C THR A 10 20.16 -12.32 -54.07
N SER A 11 20.15 -13.64 -53.77
CA SER A 11 19.33 -14.21 -52.73
C SER A 11 19.98 -14.29 -51.32
N SER A 12 21.31 -14.09 -51.23
CA SER A 12 22.03 -14.20 -49.97
C SER A 12 21.96 -12.99 -49.08
N TRP A 13 21.92 -11.80 -49.66
CA TRP A 13 21.90 -10.53 -48.92
C TRP A 13 20.53 -10.20 -48.31
N MET A 14 19.43 -10.62 -48.95
CA MET A 14 18.07 -10.40 -48.44
C MET A 14 17.74 -11.30 -47.21
N ARG A 15 18.34 -12.49 -47.11
CA ARG A 15 18.15 -13.36 -45.96
C ARG A 15 18.91 -12.87 -44.73
N ALA A 16 20.07 -12.26 -44.90
CA ALA A 16 20.83 -11.68 -43.75
C ALA A 16 20.16 -10.41 -43.19
N ALA A 17 19.54 -9.58 -44.03
CA ALA A 17 18.82 -8.40 -43.58
C ALA A 17 17.55 -8.71 -42.82
N PHE A 18 16.83 -9.81 -43.14
CA PHE A 18 15.62 -10.22 -42.46
C PHE A 18 15.90 -10.81 -41.08
N CYS A 19 17.02 -11.53 -40.88
CA CYS A 19 17.39 -12.06 -39.58
C CYS A 19 17.86 -10.98 -38.61
N LEU A 20 18.56 -9.94 -39.09
CA LEU A 20 18.96 -8.81 -38.23
C LEU A 20 17.78 -7.94 -37.78
N ALA A 21 16.77 -7.77 -38.63
CA ALA A 21 15.55 -7.02 -38.26
C ALA A 21 14.71 -7.73 -37.19
N LEU A 22 14.66 -9.05 -37.20
CA LEU A 22 13.94 -9.86 -36.21
C LEU A 22 14.64 -9.89 -34.82
N ILE A 23 15.98 -9.83 -34.79
CA ILE A 23 16.75 -9.79 -33.54
C ILE A 23 16.62 -8.42 -32.86
N LEU A 24 16.59 -7.32 -33.62
CA LEU A 24 16.40 -5.97 -33.09
C LEU A 24 14.97 -5.72 -32.57
N ALA A 25 13.96 -6.39 -33.13
CA ALA A 25 12.58 -6.28 -32.64
C ALA A 25 12.35 -7.07 -31.33
N CYS A 26 13.14 -8.10 -31.04
CA CYS A 26 13.00 -8.89 -29.82
C CYS A 26 13.66 -8.22 -28.60
N CYS A 27 14.63 -7.32 -28.77
CA CYS A 27 15.28 -6.61 -27.67
C CYS A 27 14.58 -5.31 -27.23
N ALA A 28 13.57 -4.84 -27.98
CA ALA A 28 12.83 -3.63 -27.63
C ALA A 28 11.63 -3.85 -26.67
N ALA A 29 11.36 -5.11 -26.29
CA ALA A 29 10.16 -5.45 -25.50
C ALA A 29 10.40 -5.58 -23.97
N THR A 30 11.57 -5.19 -23.42
CA THR A 30 11.89 -5.43 -22.01
C THR A 30 12.35 -4.21 -21.22
N ALA A 31 11.90 -3.03 -21.58
CA ALA A 31 12.14 -1.84 -20.75
C ALA A 31 10.88 -0.97 -20.63
N VAL A 32 9.73 -1.57 -20.37
CA VAL A 32 8.66 -0.85 -19.69
C VAL A 32 9.00 -0.97 -18.20
N GLY A 33 9.68 0.04 -17.67
CA GLY A 33 9.78 0.25 -16.24
C GLY A 33 8.35 0.29 -15.70
N GLN A 34 7.89 -0.81 -15.11
CA GLN A 34 6.66 -0.84 -14.34
C GLN A 34 6.92 0.11 -13.17
N SER A 35 6.35 1.30 -13.21
CA SER A 35 6.02 2.02 -11.99
C SER A 35 5.17 1.02 -11.19
N GLN A 36 5.74 0.45 -10.14
CA GLN A 36 5.03 -0.50 -9.27
C GLN A 36 3.99 0.32 -8.52
N GLY A 37 2.84 0.56 -9.16
CA GLY A 37 1.64 1.02 -8.48
C GLY A 37 1.23 -0.03 -7.43
N LEU A 38 0.47 0.41 -6.41
CA LEU A 38 -0.15 -0.50 -5.44
C LEU A 38 -0.85 -1.65 -6.16
N SER A 39 -0.74 -2.87 -5.64
CA SER A 39 -1.49 -4.01 -6.16
C SER A 39 -2.99 -3.72 -6.11
N ALA A 40 -3.79 -4.39 -6.93
CA ALA A 40 -5.25 -4.23 -6.92
C ALA A 40 -5.83 -4.51 -5.52
N GLN A 41 -5.25 -5.45 -4.80
CA GLN A 41 -5.63 -5.78 -3.42
C GLN A 41 -5.31 -4.63 -2.46
N ALA A 42 -4.13 -4.03 -2.55
CA ALA A 42 -3.73 -2.89 -1.75
C ALA A 42 -4.65 -1.68 -2.00
N GLN A 43 -4.97 -1.41 -3.26
CA GLN A 43 -5.93 -0.35 -3.62
C GLN A 43 -7.32 -0.61 -3.03
N ALA A 44 -7.80 -1.86 -3.07
CA ALA A 44 -9.10 -2.23 -2.50
C ALA A 44 -9.14 -2.04 -0.97
N ILE A 45 -8.06 -2.38 -0.24
CA ILE A 45 -7.95 -2.12 1.20
C ILE A 45 -8.04 -0.63 1.47
N ASN A 46 -7.23 0.21 0.80
CA ASN A 46 -7.21 1.66 1.00
C ASN A 46 -8.54 2.35 0.67
N GLN A 47 -9.31 1.82 -0.28
CA GLN A 47 -10.61 2.40 -0.64
C GLN A 47 -11.73 2.04 0.35
N ASN A 48 -11.70 0.86 0.93
CA ASN A 48 -12.82 0.30 1.69
C ASN A 48 -12.61 0.29 3.20
N VAL A 49 -11.38 0.15 3.68
CA VAL A 49 -11.07 0.18 5.12
C VAL A 49 -10.85 1.62 5.55
N LYS A 50 -11.68 2.12 6.47
CA LYS A 50 -11.68 3.51 6.91
C LYS A 50 -10.87 3.68 8.19
N GLU A 51 -10.36 4.90 8.37
CA GLU A 51 -9.67 5.29 9.60
C GLU A 51 -10.58 5.15 10.82
N VAL A 52 -10.01 4.70 11.93
CA VAL A 52 -10.71 4.57 13.21
C VAL A 52 -10.27 5.67 14.15
N TYR A 53 -11.20 6.52 14.56
CA TYR A 53 -10.92 7.70 15.38
C TYR A 53 -11.17 7.48 16.87
N PHE A 54 -10.32 8.13 17.70
CA PHE A 54 -10.33 8.00 19.15
C PHE A 54 -10.59 9.32 19.85
N PRO A 55 -11.29 9.31 21.02
CA PRO A 55 -11.36 10.46 21.89
C PRO A 55 -9.99 10.85 22.44
N PHE A 56 -9.89 12.08 22.96
CA PHE A 56 -8.68 12.56 23.60
C PHE A 56 -8.27 11.63 24.75
N ASN A 57 -7.00 11.27 24.78
CA ASN A 57 -6.37 10.45 25.84
C ASN A 57 -6.99 9.06 26.06
N ILE A 58 -7.77 8.52 25.10
CA ILE A 58 -8.40 7.20 25.17
C ILE A 58 -7.79 6.27 24.13
N TYR A 59 -7.62 4.98 24.46
CA TYR A 59 -7.15 3.94 23.54
C TYR A 59 -8.07 2.73 23.42
N ASN A 60 -9.03 2.56 24.32
CA ASN A 60 -9.90 1.38 24.42
C ASN A 60 -11.36 1.64 24.05
N ARG A 61 -11.64 2.78 23.47
CA ARG A 61 -12.95 3.21 22.96
C ARG A 61 -12.76 4.11 21.77
N VAL A 62 -13.52 3.89 20.72
CA VAL A 62 -13.57 4.68 19.50
C VAL A 62 -14.74 5.66 19.47
N ILE A 63 -14.69 6.64 18.60
CA ILE A 63 -15.80 7.60 18.41
C ILE A 63 -16.98 6.92 17.73
N ASP A 64 -16.70 6.12 16.71
CA ASP A 64 -17.72 5.38 15.96
C ASP A 64 -17.37 3.87 15.91
N ALA A 65 -18.09 3.08 16.68
CA ALA A 65 -17.92 1.63 16.71
C ALA A 65 -18.36 0.96 15.39
N LYS A 66 -19.31 1.56 14.65
CA LYS A 66 -19.80 1.03 13.38
C LYS A 66 -18.69 0.99 12.31
N THR A 67 -17.76 1.95 12.35
CA THR A 67 -16.59 1.94 11.47
C THR A 67 -15.73 0.70 11.70
N VAL A 68 -15.51 0.30 12.94
CA VAL A 68 -14.74 -0.92 13.28
C VAL A 68 -15.47 -2.17 12.79
N ASP A 69 -16.80 -2.22 12.96
CA ASP A 69 -17.63 -3.34 12.50
C ASP A 69 -17.57 -3.46 10.97
N ALA A 70 -17.81 -2.36 10.25
CA ALA A 70 -17.79 -2.31 8.79
C ALA A 70 -16.41 -2.70 8.21
N ASN A 71 -15.32 -2.18 8.80
CA ASN A 71 -13.97 -2.54 8.40
C ASN A 71 -13.72 -4.05 8.57
N ALA A 72 -14.09 -4.61 9.72
CA ALA A 72 -13.89 -6.03 9.98
C ALA A 72 -14.74 -6.91 9.06
N ASP A 73 -15.99 -6.51 8.76
CA ASP A 73 -16.85 -7.24 7.84
C ASP A 73 -16.31 -7.23 6.42
N TRP A 74 -15.82 -6.08 5.94
CA TRP A 74 -15.17 -5.99 4.63
C TRP A 74 -13.90 -6.85 4.56
N LEU A 75 -13.05 -6.79 5.59
CA LEU A 75 -11.80 -7.58 5.68
C LEU A 75 -12.05 -9.09 5.69
N LYS A 76 -13.16 -9.55 6.30
CA LYS A 76 -13.57 -10.98 6.25
C LYS A 76 -14.03 -11.42 4.89
N GLN A 77 -14.79 -10.55 4.18
CA GLN A 77 -15.27 -10.82 2.83
C GLN A 77 -14.16 -10.76 1.78
N ASN A 78 -13.05 -10.06 2.08
CA ASN A 78 -11.88 -9.91 1.24
C ASN A 78 -10.64 -10.44 1.99
N PRO A 79 -10.48 -11.77 2.10
CA PRO A 79 -9.49 -12.40 2.98
C PRO A 79 -8.04 -12.26 2.52
N ASP A 80 -7.82 -11.86 1.27
CA ASP A 80 -6.49 -11.74 0.71
C ASP A 80 -5.75 -10.50 1.20
N GLY A 81 -4.42 -10.57 1.14
CA GLY A 81 -3.53 -9.46 1.49
C GLY A 81 -3.21 -9.36 2.99
N LYS A 82 -2.03 -8.83 3.24
CA LYS A 82 -1.52 -8.54 4.57
C LYS A 82 -1.96 -7.15 5.01
N LEU A 83 -1.92 -6.92 6.32
CA LEU A 83 -2.40 -5.69 6.95
C LEU A 83 -1.35 -5.16 7.93
N TRP A 84 -1.17 -3.85 7.90
CA TRP A 84 -0.46 -3.10 8.92
C TRP A 84 -1.42 -2.13 9.60
N ILE A 85 -1.41 -2.11 10.91
CA ILE A 85 -2.27 -1.26 11.74
C ILE A 85 -1.38 -0.19 12.39
N GLN A 86 -1.65 1.07 12.10
CA GLN A 86 -0.80 2.20 12.47
C GLN A 86 -1.59 3.17 13.35
N GLY A 87 -1.15 3.36 14.59
CA GLY A 87 -1.78 4.28 15.52
C GLY A 87 -1.10 5.64 15.55
N TYR A 88 -1.90 6.69 15.74
CA TYR A 88 -1.45 8.07 15.83
C TYR A 88 -2.10 8.80 17.01
N ALA A 89 -1.43 9.85 17.45
CA ALA A 89 -1.90 10.75 18.50
C ALA A 89 -1.86 12.20 18.01
N ASP A 90 -2.64 13.09 18.63
CA ASP A 90 -2.54 14.53 18.36
C ASP A 90 -1.20 15.11 18.90
N PRO A 91 -0.80 16.32 18.48
CA PRO A 91 0.54 16.85 18.78
C PRO A 91 0.76 17.23 20.26
N ARG A 92 -0.29 17.25 21.08
CA ARG A 92 -0.22 17.68 22.48
C ARG A 92 0.45 16.63 23.37
N GLY A 93 1.17 17.09 24.39
CA GLY A 93 1.78 16.23 25.39
C GLY A 93 3.16 15.68 25.00
N ASP A 94 3.66 14.79 25.84
CA ASP A 94 4.99 14.21 25.73
C ASP A 94 5.13 13.21 24.58
N ILE A 95 6.32 13.11 24.00
CA ILE A 95 6.61 12.25 22.85
C ILE A 95 6.46 10.77 23.21
N VAL A 96 7.04 10.36 24.34
CA VAL A 96 7.02 8.95 24.77
C VAL A 96 5.61 8.53 25.14
N TYR A 97 4.89 9.41 25.85
CA TYR A 97 3.48 9.18 26.17
C TYR A 97 2.63 8.95 24.92
N ASN A 98 2.75 9.82 23.93
CA ASN A 98 2.00 9.71 22.67
C ASN A 98 2.38 8.46 21.88
N LEU A 99 3.65 8.06 21.91
CA LEU A 99 4.10 6.81 21.28
C LEU A 99 3.40 5.60 21.91
N VAL A 100 3.37 5.51 23.24
CA VAL A 100 2.69 4.44 23.97
C VAL A 100 1.17 4.48 23.74
N LEU A 101 0.54 5.66 23.76
CA LEU A 101 -0.89 5.83 23.54
C LEU A 101 -1.30 5.36 22.14
N SER A 102 -0.56 5.78 21.12
CA SER A 102 -0.82 5.40 19.73
C SER A 102 -0.61 3.90 19.49
N TYR A 103 0.42 3.31 20.08
CA TYR A 103 0.63 1.85 20.06
C TYR A 103 -0.54 1.10 20.69
N ARG A 104 -1.03 1.53 21.87
CA ARG A 104 -2.19 0.92 22.53
C ARG A 104 -3.45 1.00 21.68
N ARG A 105 -3.66 2.10 20.92
CA ARG A 105 -4.75 2.24 19.95
C ARG A 105 -4.66 1.22 18.84
N ALA A 106 -3.49 1.07 18.23
CA ALA A 106 -3.25 0.09 17.16
C ALA A 106 -3.50 -1.35 17.67
N GLN A 107 -2.99 -1.71 18.85
CA GLN A 107 -3.21 -3.01 19.46
C GLN A 107 -4.69 -3.26 19.78
N TRP A 108 -5.41 -2.23 20.22
CA TRP A 108 -6.84 -2.34 20.48
C TRP A 108 -7.62 -2.61 19.18
N VAL A 109 -7.35 -1.89 18.09
CA VAL A 109 -7.99 -2.13 16.78
C VAL A 109 -7.67 -3.53 16.27
N LYS A 110 -6.41 -3.98 16.35
CA LYS A 110 -6.02 -5.36 16.04
C LYS A 110 -6.88 -6.37 16.80
N ALA A 111 -7.00 -6.21 18.13
CA ALA A 111 -7.81 -7.10 18.96
C ALA A 111 -9.30 -7.05 18.56
N GLN A 112 -9.83 -5.88 18.20
CA GLN A 112 -11.21 -5.75 17.74
C GLN A 112 -11.47 -6.47 16.40
N PHE A 113 -10.52 -6.38 15.44
CA PHE A 113 -10.64 -7.09 14.16
C PHE A 113 -10.59 -8.61 14.35
N VAL A 114 -9.64 -9.11 15.14
CA VAL A 114 -9.53 -10.55 15.44
C VAL A 114 -10.80 -11.06 16.16
N LYS A 115 -11.31 -10.31 17.15
CA LYS A 115 -12.56 -10.64 17.84
C LYS A 115 -13.77 -10.76 16.91
N ARG A 116 -13.77 -10.02 15.79
CA ARG A 116 -14.81 -10.03 14.76
C ARG A 116 -14.56 -11.05 13.65
N GLY A 117 -13.50 -11.85 13.75
CA GLY A 117 -13.20 -12.95 12.84
C GLY A 117 -12.26 -12.61 11.68
N VAL A 118 -11.57 -11.46 11.71
CA VAL A 118 -10.44 -11.22 10.80
C VAL A 118 -9.29 -12.13 11.22
N ASP A 119 -8.69 -12.86 10.26
CA ASP A 119 -7.57 -13.76 10.53
C ASP A 119 -6.36 -12.98 11.07
N ALA A 120 -5.92 -13.35 12.28
CA ALA A 120 -4.78 -12.73 12.95
C ALA A 120 -3.46 -12.85 12.16
N SER A 121 -3.31 -13.91 11.36
CA SER A 121 -2.13 -14.14 10.52
C SER A 121 -1.94 -13.11 9.40
N ARG A 122 -3.02 -12.40 9.06
CA ARG A 122 -2.98 -11.30 8.09
C ARG A 122 -2.38 -10.01 8.68
N ILE A 123 -2.49 -9.83 9.98
CA ILE A 123 -2.04 -8.59 10.65
C ILE A 123 -0.57 -8.76 11.04
N GLU A 124 0.32 -8.36 10.15
CA GLU A 124 1.77 -8.50 10.35
C GLU A 124 2.29 -7.56 11.43
N TYR A 125 1.83 -6.30 11.41
CA TYR A 125 2.25 -5.29 12.37
C TYR A 125 1.05 -4.51 12.93
N ALA A 126 1.16 -4.14 14.21
CA ALA A 126 0.33 -3.14 14.83
C ALA A 126 1.25 -2.25 15.67
N THR A 127 1.50 -1.03 15.22
CA THR A 127 2.51 -0.11 15.76
C THR A 127 1.94 1.27 16.06
N GLY A 128 2.66 2.07 16.85
CA GLY A 128 2.31 3.44 17.15
C GLY A 128 3.38 4.40 16.66
N TRP A 129 2.96 5.48 16.05
CA TRP A 129 3.83 6.56 15.54
C TRP A 129 3.82 7.81 16.43
N GLY A 130 3.05 7.77 17.54
CA GLY A 130 2.90 8.91 18.43
C GLY A 130 2.31 10.11 17.72
N LYS A 131 2.95 11.26 17.86
CA LYS A 131 2.57 12.51 17.20
C LYS A 131 3.33 12.79 15.90
N LEU A 132 3.98 11.78 15.32
CA LEU A 132 4.56 11.85 13.99
C LEU A 132 3.45 11.72 12.93
N TYR A 133 3.70 12.20 11.72
CA TYR A 133 2.82 12.06 10.55
C TYR A 133 1.41 12.59 10.79
N GLN A 134 1.32 13.85 11.21
CA GLN A 134 0.05 14.54 11.38
C GLN A 134 -0.65 14.77 10.04
N THR A 135 -1.91 14.40 9.93
CA THR A 135 -2.74 14.67 8.75
C THR A 135 -3.30 16.09 8.75
N CYS A 136 -3.36 16.69 9.93
CA CYS A 136 -3.80 18.06 10.13
C CYS A 136 -2.81 18.80 11.04
N GLN A 137 -2.36 20.00 10.64
CA GLN A 137 -1.35 20.78 11.35
C GLN A 137 -1.90 22.03 12.08
N GLN A 138 -3.20 22.27 11.99
CA GLN A 138 -3.84 23.36 12.72
C GLN A 138 -3.93 23.05 14.23
N THR A 139 -4.13 24.08 15.04
CA THR A 139 -4.13 23.95 16.51
C THR A 139 -5.55 24.04 17.10
N ASP A 140 -6.54 23.51 16.40
CA ASP A 140 -7.92 23.42 16.85
C ASP A 140 -8.36 21.98 17.16
N ASP A 141 -9.47 21.84 17.88
CA ASP A 141 -9.98 20.53 18.31
C ASP A 141 -10.38 19.61 17.16
N LYS A 142 -10.86 20.17 16.05
CA LYS A 142 -11.21 19.42 14.85
C LYS A 142 -9.97 18.80 14.22
N CYS A 143 -8.91 19.57 14.08
CA CYS A 143 -7.62 19.12 13.60
C CYS A 143 -7.00 18.06 14.53
N PHE A 144 -7.01 18.31 15.83
CA PHE A 144 -6.54 17.32 16.81
C PHE A 144 -7.33 16.00 16.73
N GLN A 145 -8.63 16.09 16.46
CA GLN A 145 -9.46 14.89 16.29
C GLN A 145 -9.04 14.06 15.07
N GLN A 146 -8.68 14.68 13.96
CA GLN A 146 -8.19 13.98 12.75
C GLN A 146 -6.87 13.26 13.00
N ASN A 147 -6.03 13.79 13.88
CA ASN A 147 -4.75 13.18 14.22
C ASN A 147 -4.87 11.99 15.21
N ARG A 148 -5.97 11.89 15.96
CA ARG A 148 -6.22 10.77 16.89
C ARG A 148 -6.85 9.59 16.18
N ARG A 149 -6.10 8.92 15.32
CA ARG A 149 -6.61 7.87 14.44
C ARG A 149 -5.79 6.60 14.50
N VAL A 150 -6.34 5.55 13.94
CA VAL A 150 -5.65 4.32 13.55
C VAL A 150 -5.98 4.04 12.09
N ASP A 151 -4.94 3.90 11.30
CA ASP A 151 -5.01 3.53 9.89
C ASP A 151 -4.74 2.03 9.76
N THR A 152 -5.45 1.37 8.84
CA THR A 152 -5.21 -0.02 8.47
C THR A 152 -4.89 -0.04 6.99
N VAL A 153 -3.65 -0.34 6.66
CA VAL A 153 -3.10 -0.22 5.31
C VAL A 153 -2.43 -1.52 4.87
N PRO A 154 -2.30 -1.76 3.58
CA PRO A 154 -1.46 -2.85 3.07
C PRO A 154 0.02 -2.52 3.28
N PRO A 155 0.92 -3.53 3.40
CA PRO A 155 2.37 -3.33 3.58
C PRO A 155 3.00 -2.48 2.46
N GLU A 156 2.51 -2.63 1.23
CA GLU A 156 3.03 -1.93 0.05
C GLU A 156 2.85 -0.40 0.13
N ASP A 157 1.83 0.07 0.86
CA ASP A 157 1.53 1.50 0.98
C ASP A 157 2.65 2.28 1.71
N LEU A 158 3.37 1.64 2.61
CA LEU A 158 4.49 2.26 3.31
C LEU A 158 5.69 2.56 2.42
N LEU A 159 5.92 1.76 1.39
CA LEU A 159 7.02 1.97 0.46
C LEU A 159 6.83 3.26 -0.35
N PHE A 160 5.58 3.71 -0.54
CA PHE A 160 5.26 4.94 -1.24
C PHE A 160 5.38 6.20 -0.38
N HIS A 161 5.17 6.09 0.95
CA HIS A 161 5.22 7.24 1.86
C HIS A 161 6.64 7.61 2.33
N TRP A 162 7.62 6.70 2.22
CA TRP A 162 9.00 6.94 2.65
C TRP A 162 9.93 7.43 1.54
N GLY A 163 9.44 7.54 0.30
CA GLY A 163 10.21 7.94 -0.88
C GLY A 163 9.95 9.35 -1.40
N GLN A 164 9.16 10.19 -0.70
CA GLN A 164 8.87 11.58 -1.10
C GLN A 164 9.40 12.59 -0.11
#